data_a7909fd750f68a236f6c2db9dabcfeeb
#
_entry.id   a7909fd750f68a236f6c2db9dabcfeeb
#
_cell.length_a   1.000
_cell.length_b   1.000
_cell.length_c   1.000
_cell.angle_alpha   90.00
_cell.angle_beta   90.00
_cell.angle_gamma   90.00
#
_symmetry.space_group_name_H-M   'P 1'
#
loop_
_entity.id
_entity.type
_entity.pdbx_description
1 polymer ?
#
loop_
_entity_poly.entity_id
_entity_poly.type
_entity_poly.pdbx_seq_one_letter_code
_entity_poly.pdbx_strand_id
1 'polypeptide(L)'
;MSKKIYLDYQATTPVSKEILEKMIPYFSDNFGNPHSNNHSYGRSASEAVEEARENIASLINANKEEIIFTSGATESNNFSIKSIARNYFEKDFQIITCKTEHKCVLESAHELEKEGKNVHYLNVNEDGLINLSDLENLLKQKQSLVSIMSANNEIGVMQSIEEIGKLCKKYNS
;
A
#
# COMPACT_ATOMS: atom_id res chain seq x y z
N MET A 1 5.02 -23.89 33.73
CA MET A 1 4.10 -22.95 33.05
C MET A 1 4.01 -23.36 31.62
N SER A 2 2.81 -23.56 31.05
CA SER A 2 2.65 -23.85 29.62
C SER A 2 3.09 -22.63 28.77
N LYS A 3 3.90 -22.87 27.74
CA LYS A 3 4.32 -21.83 26.82
C LYS A 3 3.08 -21.33 26.07
N LYS A 4 2.76 -20.04 26.18
CA LYS A 4 1.68 -19.43 25.39
C LYS A 4 2.07 -19.46 23.91
N ILE A 5 1.14 -19.87 23.06
CA ILE A 5 1.31 -19.88 21.59
C ILE A 5 0.47 -18.73 21.03
N TYR A 6 1.11 -17.82 20.28
CA TYR A 6 0.44 -16.73 19.57
C TYR A 6 0.30 -17.13 18.09
N LEU A 7 -0.93 -17.11 17.59
CA LEU A 7 -1.25 -17.54 16.22
C LEU A 7 -1.84 -16.43 15.34
N ASP A 8 -2.02 -15.23 15.88
CA ASP A 8 -2.63 -14.11 15.19
C ASP A 8 -1.59 -13.22 14.48
N TYR A 9 -0.64 -13.83 13.77
CA TYR A 9 0.45 -13.12 13.07
C TYR A 9 -0.04 -12.30 11.87
N GLN A 10 -1.25 -12.55 11.39
CA GLN A 10 -1.88 -11.74 10.36
C GLN A 10 -2.26 -10.34 10.86
N ALA A 11 -2.51 -10.18 12.15
CA ALA A 11 -2.86 -8.90 12.76
C ALA A 11 -1.61 -8.11 13.18
N THR A 12 -0.64 -8.75 13.82
CA THR A 12 0.60 -8.12 14.27
C THR A 12 1.72 -9.13 14.48
N THR A 13 2.95 -8.68 14.34
CA THR A 13 4.15 -9.49 14.58
C THR A 13 5.12 -8.73 15.50
N PRO A 14 5.97 -9.43 16.25
CA PRO A 14 7.04 -8.76 16.99
C PRO A 14 8.04 -8.11 16.02
N VAL A 15 8.57 -6.96 16.40
CA VAL A 15 9.72 -6.37 15.69
C VAL A 15 10.92 -7.31 15.84
N SER A 16 11.64 -7.58 14.75
CA SER A 16 12.85 -8.38 14.84
C SER A 16 13.89 -7.70 15.76
N LYS A 17 14.66 -8.50 16.48
CA LYS A 17 15.66 -7.98 17.42
C LYS A 17 16.67 -7.07 16.74
N GLU A 18 17.13 -7.46 15.56
CA GLU A 18 18.08 -6.70 14.75
C GLU A 18 17.56 -5.31 14.37
N ILE A 19 16.27 -5.24 13.94
CA ILE A 19 15.63 -3.96 13.61
C ILE A 19 15.42 -3.12 14.87
N LEU A 20 14.97 -3.74 15.97
CA LEU A 20 14.75 -3.05 17.23
C LEU A 20 16.04 -2.38 17.74
N GLU A 21 17.17 -3.09 17.68
CA GLU A 21 18.48 -2.55 18.08
C GLU A 21 18.88 -1.31 17.25
N LYS A 22 18.51 -1.27 15.97
CA LYS A 22 18.74 -0.10 15.11
C LYS A 22 17.76 1.05 15.37
N MET A 23 16.57 0.76 15.86
CA MET A 23 15.55 1.78 16.17
C MET A 23 15.85 2.50 17.51
N ILE A 24 16.32 1.77 18.52
CA ILE A 24 16.49 2.28 19.90
C ILE A 24 17.24 3.63 19.95
N PRO A 25 18.36 3.85 19.24
CA PRO A 25 19.08 5.13 19.30
C PRO A 25 18.25 6.35 18.90
N TYR A 26 17.24 6.18 18.04
CA TYR A 26 16.37 7.28 17.62
C TYR A 26 15.34 7.70 18.68
N PHE A 27 15.17 6.92 19.74
CA PHE A 27 14.30 7.27 20.87
C PHE A 27 15.06 8.01 22.00
N SER A 28 16.41 7.98 22.00
CA SER A 28 17.22 8.53 23.10
C SER A 28 18.33 9.47 22.62
N ASP A 29 19.16 9.02 21.69
CA ASP A 29 20.39 9.71 21.31
C ASP A 29 20.24 10.53 20.02
N ASN A 30 19.59 9.96 19.02
CA ASN A 30 19.42 10.54 17.68
C ASN A 30 17.99 11.08 17.45
N PHE A 31 17.43 11.73 18.46
CA PHE A 31 16.03 12.19 18.50
C PHE A 31 15.76 13.51 17.74
N GLY A 32 16.71 13.98 16.95
CA GLY A 32 16.61 15.26 16.26
C GLY A 32 15.41 15.33 15.30
N ASN A 33 14.82 16.52 15.18
CA ASN A 33 13.78 16.75 14.18
C ASN A 33 14.41 16.91 12.78
N PRO A 34 14.11 16.06 11.79
CA PRO A 34 14.71 16.12 10.45
C PRO A 34 14.42 17.41 9.68
N HIS A 35 13.43 18.20 10.10
CA HIS A 35 13.15 19.52 9.50
C HIS A 35 13.99 20.67 10.09
N SER A 36 14.73 20.43 11.17
CA SER A 36 15.53 21.45 11.85
C SER A 36 16.98 21.49 11.34
N ASN A 37 17.21 22.02 10.14
CA ASN A 37 18.50 22.02 9.46
C ASN A 37 19.54 23.00 10.06
N ASN A 38 19.16 23.83 11.03
CA ASN A 38 20.01 24.85 11.64
C ASN A 38 21.00 24.34 12.70
N HIS A 39 20.88 23.07 13.12
CA HIS A 39 21.78 22.42 14.09
C HIS A 39 22.09 20.96 13.73
N SER A 40 23.14 20.39 14.34
CA SER A 40 23.63 19.06 14.00
C SER A 40 22.61 17.94 14.22
N TYR A 41 21.85 17.97 15.31
CA TYR A 41 20.84 16.93 15.60
C TYR A 41 19.80 16.80 14.50
N GLY A 42 19.30 17.94 13.99
CA GLY A 42 18.33 17.93 12.91
C GLY A 42 18.93 17.46 11.59
N ARG A 43 20.16 17.89 11.27
CA ARG A 43 20.84 17.44 10.05
C ARG A 43 21.09 15.93 10.08
N SER A 44 21.61 15.38 11.19
CA SER A 44 21.81 13.92 11.31
C SER A 44 20.51 13.13 11.20
N ALA A 45 19.41 13.64 11.76
CA ALA A 45 18.09 13.01 11.59
C ALA A 45 17.61 13.08 10.14
N SER A 46 17.80 14.20 9.44
CA SER A 46 17.47 14.36 8.02
C SER A 46 18.27 13.39 7.14
N GLU A 47 19.59 13.28 7.37
CA GLU A 47 20.45 12.33 6.67
C GLU A 47 19.98 10.89 6.84
N ALA A 48 19.61 10.48 8.05
CA ALA A 48 19.10 9.13 8.32
C ALA A 48 17.76 8.85 7.59
N VAL A 49 16.86 9.84 7.53
CA VAL A 49 15.58 9.71 6.81
C VAL A 49 15.82 9.58 5.30
N GLU A 50 16.73 10.39 4.74
CA GLU A 50 17.05 10.34 3.31
C GLU A 50 17.77 9.04 2.93
N GLU A 51 18.67 8.54 3.76
CA GLU A 51 19.31 7.23 3.56
C GLU A 51 18.26 6.10 3.56
N ALA A 52 17.33 6.12 4.52
CA ALA A 52 16.24 5.14 4.56
C ALA A 52 15.35 5.21 3.30
N ARG A 53 15.05 6.40 2.83
CA ARG A 53 14.29 6.65 1.60
C ARG A 53 15.00 6.07 0.37
N GLU A 54 16.30 6.31 0.25
CA GLU A 54 17.12 5.83 -0.86
C GLU A 54 17.24 4.30 -0.86
N ASN A 55 17.38 3.69 0.31
CA ASN A 55 17.41 2.23 0.47
C ASN A 55 16.08 1.58 0.03
N ILE A 56 14.94 2.16 0.41
CA ILE A 56 13.62 1.66 -0.02
C ILE A 56 13.44 1.84 -1.52
N ALA A 57 13.78 3.02 -2.06
CA ALA A 57 13.68 3.29 -3.48
C ALA A 57 14.51 2.29 -4.31
N SER A 58 15.75 2.03 -3.89
CA SER A 58 16.63 1.05 -4.54
C SER A 58 16.05 -0.37 -4.52
N LEU A 59 15.41 -0.77 -3.41
CA LEU A 59 14.80 -2.10 -3.27
C LEU A 59 13.66 -2.34 -4.27
N ILE A 60 12.89 -1.31 -4.59
CA ILE A 60 11.72 -1.40 -5.49
C ILE A 60 11.98 -0.80 -6.88
N ASN A 61 13.24 -0.46 -7.18
CA ASN A 61 13.65 0.17 -8.45
C ASN A 61 12.87 1.46 -8.76
N ALA A 62 12.71 2.32 -7.77
CA ALA A 62 12.09 3.64 -7.85
C ALA A 62 13.11 4.74 -7.58
N ASN A 63 12.74 6.01 -7.84
CA ASN A 63 13.50 7.17 -7.40
C ASN A 63 13.11 7.51 -5.94
N LYS A 64 14.03 8.10 -5.19
CA LYS A 64 13.77 8.45 -3.79
C LYS A 64 12.63 9.47 -3.62
N GLU A 65 12.43 10.33 -4.60
CA GLU A 65 11.34 11.32 -4.65
C GLU A 65 9.95 10.66 -4.76
N GLU A 66 9.89 9.40 -5.19
CA GLU A 66 8.65 8.62 -5.30
C GLU A 66 8.28 7.91 -3.97
N ILE A 67 9.16 7.96 -2.96
CA ILE A 67 8.92 7.32 -1.66
C ILE A 67 8.29 8.31 -0.68
N ILE A 68 7.15 7.95 -0.15
CA ILE A 68 6.43 8.71 0.87
C ILE A 68 6.27 7.86 2.12
N PHE A 69 6.82 8.32 3.25
CA PHE A 69 6.61 7.67 4.54
C PHE A 69 5.25 8.05 5.12
N THR A 70 4.54 7.06 5.63
CA THR A 70 3.23 7.21 6.26
C THR A 70 3.23 6.52 7.62
N SER A 71 2.18 6.74 8.43
CA SER A 71 2.02 6.10 9.73
C SER A 71 1.69 4.61 9.65
N GLY A 72 1.32 4.11 8.46
CA GLY A 72 0.99 2.70 8.26
C GLY A 72 0.12 2.46 7.03
N ALA A 73 -0.25 1.19 6.80
CA ALA A 73 -0.96 0.74 5.60
C ALA A 73 -2.31 1.47 5.39
N THR A 74 -3.05 1.76 6.45
CA THR A 74 -4.33 2.46 6.34
C THR A 74 -4.15 3.87 5.76
N GLU A 75 -3.17 4.62 6.22
CA GLU A 75 -2.85 5.93 5.66
C GLU A 75 -2.36 5.81 4.22
N SER A 76 -1.44 4.89 3.94
CA SER A 76 -0.91 4.66 2.59
C SER A 76 -2.01 4.36 1.59
N ASN A 77 -2.93 3.44 1.92
CA ASN A 77 -4.03 3.06 1.04
C ASN A 77 -5.02 4.21 0.83
N ASN A 78 -5.41 4.92 1.90
CA ASN A 78 -6.26 6.09 1.79
C ASN A 78 -5.62 7.19 0.94
N PHE A 79 -4.34 7.48 1.20
CA PHE A 79 -3.60 8.48 0.45
C PHE A 79 -3.53 8.13 -1.04
N SER A 80 -3.09 6.92 -1.37
CA SER A 80 -2.93 6.48 -2.76
C SER A 80 -4.27 6.44 -3.50
N ILE A 81 -5.26 5.72 -2.97
CA ILE A 81 -6.54 5.49 -3.65
C ILE A 81 -7.33 6.79 -3.80
N LYS A 82 -7.48 7.55 -2.69
CA LYS A 82 -8.30 8.77 -2.72
C LYS A 82 -7.61 9.92 -3.46
N SER A 83 -6.29 10.07 -3.32
CA SER A 83 -5.57 11.13 -4.03
C SER A 83 -5.59 10.92 -5.53
N ILE A 84 -5.35 9.70 -6.00
CA ILE A 84 -5.44 9.38 -7.43
C ILE A 84 -6.86 9.59 -7.93
N ALA A 85 -7.85 9.04 -7.23
CA ALA A 85 -9.25 9.13 -7.63
C ALA A 85 -9.81 10.55 -7.68
N ARG A 86 -9.30 11.46 -6.85
CA ARG A 86 -9.79 12.85 -6.77
C ARG A 86 -9.00 13.82 -7.66
N ASN A 87 -7.72 13.55 -7.93
CA ASN A 87 -6.83 14.55 -8.50
C ASN A 87 -6.15 14.15 -9.82
N TYR A 88 -6.01 12.86 -10.11
CA TYR A 88 -5.17 12.40 -11.20
C TYR A 88 -5.95 11.99 -12.46
N PHE A 89 -7.17 11.50 -12.30
CA PHE A 89 -7.98 11.07 -13.43
C PHE A 89 -8.98 12.15 -13.84
N GLU A 90 -9.17 12.31 -15.14
CA GLU A 90 -10.26 13.07 -15.70
C GLU A 90 -11.62 12.46 -15.31
N LYS A 91 -12.72 13.17 -15.58
CA LYS A 91 -14.05 12.85 -15.03
C LYS A 91 -14.60 11.46 -15.38
N ASP A 92 -14.05 10.78 -16.37
CA ASP A 92 -14.58 9.48 -16.86
C ASP A 92 -13.62 8.31 -16.64
N PHE A 93 -13.30 8.03 -15.39
CA PHE A 93 -12.53 6.85 -14.98
C PHE A 93 -13.34 5.99 -14.02
N GLN A 94 -12.82 4.79 -13.73
CA GLN A 94 -13.41 3.87 -12.76
C GLN A 94 -12.34 3.34 -11.79
N ILE A 95 -12.80 2.83 -10.65
CA ILE A 95 -11.98 2.19 -9.64
C ILE A 95 -12.35 0.71 -9.62
N ILE A 96 -11.38 -0.17 -9.67
CA ILE A 96 -11.58 -1.62 -9.63
C ILE A 96 -10.82 -2.17 -8.44
N THR A 97 -11.52 -2.86 -7.57
CA THR A 97 -10.95 -3.57 -6.42
C THR A 97 -11.59 -4.96 -6.29
N CYS A 98 -11.25 -5.75 -5.29
CA CYS A 98 -11.90 -7.03 -5.06
C CYS A 98 -12.58 -7.11 -3.70
N LYS A 99 -13.55 -8.03 -3.56
CA LYS A 99 -14.35 -8.17 -2.34
C LYS A 99 -13.57 -8.69 -1.13
N THR A 100 -12.43 -9.30 -1.34
CA THR A 100 -11.57 -9.86 -0.29
C THR A 100 -10.44 -8.94 0.12
N GLU A 101 -10.50 -7.66 -0.26
CA GLU A 101 -9.53 -6.66 0.15
C GLU A 101 -9.58 -6.37 1.65
N HIS A 102 -8.47 -5.84 2.16
CA HIS A 102 -8.42 -5.33 3.52
C HIS A 102 -9.43 -4.20 3.73
N LYS A 103 -10.02 -4.13 4.94
CA LYS A 103 -11.05 -3.15 5.30
C LYS A 103 -10.66 -1.70 4.93
N CYS A 104 -9.41 -1.28 5.09
CA CYS A 104 -8.99 0.08 4.76
C CYS A 104 -9.10 0.42 3.26
N VAL A 105 -8.95 -0.58 2.36
CA VAL A 105 -9.17 -0.43 0.91
C VAL A 105 -10.65 -0.36 0.60
N LEU A 106 -11.44 -1.29 1.16
CA LEU A 106 -12.90 -1.32 0.96
C LEU A 106 -13.58 -0.05 1.45
N GLU A 107 -13.21 0.45 2.64
CA GLU A 107 -13.77 1.70 3.16
C GLU A 107 -13.39 2.92 2.29
N SER A 108 -12.15 2.96 1.77
CA SER A 108 -11.73 4.00 0.83
C SER A 108 -12.53 3.96 -0.47
N ALA A 109 -12.78 2.75 -1.00
CA ALA A 109 -13.57 2.53 -2.19
C ALA A 109 -15.05 2.93 -1.97
N HIS A 110 -15.65 2.53 -0.85
CA HIS A 110 -17.03 2.91 -0.48
C HIS A 110 -17.21 4.41 -0.30
N GLU A 111 -16.21 5.10 0.25
CA GLU A 111 -16.27 6.56 0.38
C GLU A 111 -16.27 7.23 -1.00
N LEU A 112 -15.41 6.78 -1.91
CA LEU A 112 -15.37 7.29 -3.28
C LEU A 112 -16.65 6.98 -4.06
N GLU A 113 -17.28 5.83 -3.82
CA GLU A 113 -18.59 5.49 -4.38
C GLU A 113 -19.67 6.46 -3.89
N LYS A 114 -19.69 6.83 -2.60
CA LYS A 114 -20.58 7.87 -2.05
C LYS A 114 -20.33 9.26 -2.64
N GLU A 115 -19.09 9.53 -3.07
CA GLU A 115 -18.72 10.76 -3.80
C GLU A 115 -19.15 10.71 -5.28
N GLY A 116 -19.81 9.65 -5.72
CA GLY A 116 -20.27 9.47 -7.10
C GLY A 116 -19.22 8.93 -8.07
N LYS A 117 -18.12 8.38 -7.57
CA LYS A 117 -17.14 7.69 -8.41
C LYS A 117 -17.64 6.31 -8.80
N ASN A 118 -17.29 5.86 -10.00
CA ASN A 118 -17.65 4.53 -10.48
C ASN A 118 -16.69 3.48 -9.86
N VAL A 119 -17.20 2.63 -8.98
CA VAL A 119 -16.41 1.61 -8.26
C VAL A 119 -16.91 0.22 -8.58
N HIS A 120 -16.01 -0.69 -8.93
CA HIS A 120 -16.28 -2.09 -9.19
C HIS A 120 -15.55 -3.00 -8.19
N TYR A 121 -16.29 -3.94 -7.63
CA TYR A 121 -15.79 -4.94 -6.69
C TYR A 121 -15.80 -6.30 -7.37
N LEU A 122 -14.65 -6.76 -7.82
CA LEU A 122 -14.48 -8.08 -8.42
C LEU A 122 -14.82 -9.18 -7.40
N ASN A 123 -15.54 -10.18 -7.88
CA ASN A 123 -15.73 -11.41 -7.13
C ASN A 123 -14.46 -12.25 -7.19
N VAL A 124 -14.30 -13.13 -6.19
CA VAL A 124 -13.29 -14.18 -6.20
C VAL A 124 -13.97 -15.55 -6.35
N ASN A 125 -13.24 -16.52 -6.90
CA ASN A 125 -13.67 -17.91 -6.96
C ASN A 125 -13.50 -18.61 -5.60
N GLU A 126 -13.74 -19.92 -5.54
CA GLU A 126 -13.61 -20.75 -4.32
C GLU A 126 -12.17 -20.79 -3.78
N ASP A 127 -11.17 -20.57 -4.64
CA ASP A 127 -9.77 -20.48 -4.26
C ASP A 127 -9.37 -19.06 -3.80
N GLY A 128 -10.28 -18.09 -3.81
CA GLY A 128 -10.04 -16.70 -3.44
C GLY A 128 -9.36 -15.86 -4.54
N LEU A 129 -9.28 -16.35 -5.77
CA LEU A 129 -8.68 -15.65 -6.91
C LEU A 129 -9.71 -14.86 -7.69
N ILE A 130 -9.34 -13.65 -8.15
CA ILE A 130 -10.17 -12.89 -9.08
C ILE A 130 -10.20 -13.57 -10.46
N ASN A 131 -11.27 -13.31 -11.22
CA ASN A 131 -11.33 -13.71 -12.62
C ASN A 131 -10.67 -12.63 -13.49
N LEU A 132 -9.58 -12.98 -14.15
CA LEU A 132 -8.83 -12.05 -15.02
C LEU A 132 -9.67 -11.59 -16.24
N SER A 133 -10.61 -12.43 -16.73
CA SER A 133 -11.49 -12.03 -17.82
C SER A 133 -12.48 -10.94 -17.37
N ASP A 134 -12.96 -10.99 -16.13
CA ASP A 134 -13.84 -9.95 -15.59
C ASP A 134 -13.08 -8.63 -15.41
N LEU A 135 -11.85 -8.70 -14.90
CA LEU A 135 -10.96 -7.54 -14.84
C LEU A 135 -10.72 -6.96 -16.24
N GLU A 136 -10.33 -7.79 -17.21
CA GLU A 136 -10.07 -7.33 -18.58
C GLU A 136 -11.32 -6.69 -19.23
N ASN A 137 -12.50 -7.22 -18.99
CA ASN A 137 -13.75 -6.66 -19.50
C ASN A 137 -14.04 -5.26 -18.94
N LEU A 138 -13.72 -5.00 -17.68
CA LEU A 138 -13.82 -3.66 -17.09
C LEU A 138 -12.76 -2.72 -17.66
N LEU A 139 -11.51 -3.17 -17.76
CA LEU A 139 -10.41 -2.38 -18.31
C LEU A 139 -10.62 -1.92 -19.76
N LYS A 140 -11.36 -2.72 -20.57
CA LYS A 140 -11.75 -2.35 -21.94
C LYS A 140 -12.74 -1.19 -22.02
N GLN A 141 -13.47 -0.93 -20.94
CA GLN A 141 -14.54 0.08 -20.95
C GLN A 141 -14.00 1.48 -20.68
N LYS A 142 -13.10 1.61 -19.70
CA LYS A 142 -12.58 2.90 -19.24
C LYS A 142 -11.20 2.75 -18.64
N GLN A 143 -10.44 3.84 -18.64
CA GLN A 143 -9.24 3.96 -17.84
C GLN A 143 -9.55 3.73 -16.35
N SER A 144 -8.73 2.98 -15.66
CA SER A 144 -9.05 2.47 -14.34
C SER A 144 -7.91 2.67 -13.34
N LEU A 145 -8.29 2.91 -12.09
CA LEU A 145 -7.41 2.66 -10.95
C LEU A 145 -7.70 1.25 -10.43
N VAL A 146 -6.73 0.35 -10.52
CA VAL A 146 -6.86 -1.03 -10.06
C VAL A 146 -6.13 -1.18 -8.73
N SER A 147 -6.85 -1.60 -7.69
CA SER A 147 -6.31 -1.86 -6.36
C SER A 147 -6.63 -3.30 -5.97
N ILE A 148 -5.64 -4.19 -6.09
CA ILE A 148 -5.74 -5.61 -5.77
C ILE A 148 -4.56 -5.99 -4.90
N MET A 149 -4.82 -6.54 -3.69
CA MET A 149 -3.76 -6.99 -2.80
C MET A 149 -3.02 -8.20 -3.39
N SER A 150 -1.71 -8.21 -3.28
CA SER A 150 -0.89 -9.31 -3.81
C SER A 150 -1.07 -10.61 -3.06
N ALA A 151 -1.16 -10.53 -1.73
CA ALA A 151 -1.37 -11.67 -0.85
C ALA A 151 -2.37 -11.28 0.25
N ASN A 152 -3.43 -12.06 0.38
CA ASN A 152 -4.44 -11.81 1.41
C ASN A 152 -3.89 -12.17 2.79
N ASN A 153 -3.99 -11.24 3.73
CA ASN A 153 -3.45 -11.40 5.09
C ASN A 153 -4.22 -12.42 5.95
N GLU A 154 -5.48 -12.71 5.64
CA GLU A 154 -6.32 -13.64 6.43
C GLU A 154 -6.29 -15.07 5.87
N ILE A 155 -6.45 -15.22 4.56
CA ILE A 155 -6.56 -16.54 3.90
C ILE A 155 -5.31 -16.96 3.13
N GLY A 156 -4.29 -16.09 3.02
CA GLY A 156 -3.00 -16.40 2.40
C GLY A 156 -3.01 -16.55 0.88
N VAL A 157 -4.12 -16.23 0.21
CA VAL A 157 -4.23 -16.33 -1.25
C VAL A 157 -3.36 -15.30 -1.91
N MET A 158 -2.54 -15.73 -2.88
CA MET A 158 -1.72 -14.86 -3.72
C MET A 158 -2.38 -14.66 -5.07
N GLN A 159 -2.67 -13.41 -5.42
CA GLN A 159 -3.23 -13.06 -6.73
C GLN A 159 -2.15 -13.09 -7.83
N SER A 160 -2.55 -13.31 -9.07
CA SER A 160 -1.66 -13.32 -10.26
C SER A 160 -1.24 -11.89 -10.63
N ILE A 161 -0.47 -11.23 -9.75
CA ILE A 161 -0.14 -9.80 -9.86
C ILE A 161 0.58 -9.47 -11.17
N GLU A 162 1.44 -10.35 -11.66
CA GLU A 162 2.12 -10.13 -12.95
C GLU A 162 1.13 -10.06 -14.12
N GLU A 163 0.12 -10.93 -14.15
CA GLU A 163 -0.90 -10.94 -15.20
C GLU A 163 -1.85 -9.74 -15.07
N ILE A 164 -2.23 -9.40 -13.83
CA ILE A 164 -3.01 -8.19 -13.54
C ILE A 164 -2.26 -6.95 -14.03
N GLY A 165 -0.97 -6.83 -13.70
CA GLY A 165 -0.13 -5.72 -14.14
C GLY A 165 0.01 -5.63 -15.67
N LYS A 166 0.14 -6.77 -16.36
CA LYS A 166 0.15 -6.81 -17.85
C LYS A 166 -1.16 -6.31 -18.43
N LEU A 167 -2.29 -6.69 -17.85
CA LEU A 167 -3.61 -6.19 -18.27
C LEU A 167 -3.74 -4.69 -18.03
N CYS A 168 -3.40 -4.19 -16.85
CA CYS A 168 -3.43 -2.77 -16.56
C CYS A 168 -2.58 -1.98 -17.56
N LYS A 169 -1.34 -2.40 -17.81
CA LYS A 169 -0.46 -1.76 -18.78
C LYS A 169 -1.04 -1.78 -20.20
N LYS A 170 -1.66 -2.89 -20.62
CA LYS A 170 -2.28 -3.03 -21.96
C LYS A 170 -3.41 -2.03 -22.17
N TYR A 171 -4.16 -1.69 -21.14
CA TYR A 171 -5.31 -0.79 -21.19
C TYR A 171 -5.05 0.60 -20.59
N ASN A 172 -3.78 0.94 -20.36
CA ASN A 172 -3.36 2.25 -19.84
C ASN A 172 -4.03 2.60 -18.50
N SER A 173 -4.06 1.63 -17.60
CA SER A 173 -4.63 1.72 -16.24
C SER A 173 -3.55 1.51 -15.20
#